data_3895de9140f20e39840edb139583a0cf
#
_entry.id   3895de9140f20e39840edb139583a0cf
#
_cell.length_a   1.000
_cell.length_b   1.000
_cell.length_c   1.000
_cell.angle_alpha   90.00
_cell.angle_beta   90.00
_cell.angle_gamma   90.00
#
_symmetry.space_group_name_H-M   'P 1'
#
loop_
_entity.id
_entity.type
_entity.pdbx_description
1 polymer ?
#
loop_
_entity_poly.entity_id
_entity_poly.type
_entity_poly.pdbx_seq_one_letter_code
_entity_poly.pdbx_strand_id
1 'polypeptide(L)'
;MILSATWGLGSAIAQGEVTPDRYELSHDGALVSITPGRKDHQVGCIHTQAVAPALICEPCLTESQAIELGGLLRGAEDLMGMPVEIEWALDDANAGSGFQLLQARPLHMLPATTPDAVWLHRPRLNGHAAGVGWGEGRACVVQCECELSRVAPGDVLVTKVAGPALSHILTRVSGVVAERGGSTSHMASLARERGIPMVLGVLDATLRIPDGSTVAVDGVAGVVRWMHS
;
A
#
# COMPACT_ATOMS: atom_id res chain seq x y z
N MET A 1 -1.47 13.09 6.78
CA MET A 1 -1.84 12.74 5.38
C MET A 1 -0.76 11.84 4.81
N ILE A 2 -1.13 10.94 3.88
CA ILE A 2 -0.18 10.03 3.22
C ILE A 2 -0.33 10.21 1.72
N LEU A 3 0.79 10.45 1.02
CA LEU A 3 0.82 10.54 -0.43
C LEU A 3 1.67 9.39 -0.97
N SER A 4 1.29 8.85 -2.12
CA SER A 4 2.03 7.81 -2.83
C SER A 4 2.34 8.27 -4.24
N ALA A 5 3.58 8.10 -4.71
CA ALA A 5 4.02 8.51 -6.04
C ALA A 5 4.82 7.42 -6.75
N THR A 6 4.68 7.36 -8.08
CA THR A 6 5.49 6.51 -8.95
C THR A 6 5.76 7.22 -10.27
N TRP A 7 6.73 6.73 -11.02
CA TRP A 7 6.99 7.19 -12.39
C TRP A 7 5.91 6.67 -13.36
N GLY A 8 5.53 7.49 -14.33
CA GLY A 8 4.56 7.14 -15.35
C GLY A 8 3.10 7.13 -14.86
N LEU A 9 2.26 6.31 -15.46
CA LEU A 9 0.84 6.23 -15.14
C LEU A 9 0.60 5.48 -13.82
N GLY A 10 -0.41 5.91 -13.06
CA GLY A 10 -0.79 5.34 -11.77
C GLY A 10 -1.26 3.88 -11.79
N SER A 11 -1.42 3.27 -12.97
CA SER A 11 -1.80 1.86 -13.11
C SER A 11 -0.81 0.90 -12.46
N ALA A 12 0.49 1.20 -12.46
CA ALA A 12 1.50 0.40 -11.77
C ALA A 12 1.28 0.35 -10.24
N ILE A 13 0.83 1.47 -9.64
CA ILE A 13 0.42 1.50 -8.23
C ILE A 13 -0.89 0.74 -8.04
N ALA A 14 -1.89 1.02 -8.87
CA ALA A 14 -3.22 0.43 -8.74
C ALA A 14 -3.19 -1.10 -8.85
N GLN A 15 -2.30 -1.65 -9.68
CA GLN A 15 -2.10 -3.10 -9.85
C GLN A 15 -1.12 -3.69 -8.84
N GLY A 16 -0.47 -2.87 -8.02
CA GLY A 16 0.50 -3.32 -7.00
C GLY A 16 1.82 -3.84 -7.59
N GLU A 17 2.16 -3.46 -8.82
CA GLU A 17 3.35 -3.94 -9.53
C GLU A 17 4.64 -3.32 -9.00
N VAL A 18 4.57 -2.09 -8.48
CA VAL A 18 5.68 -1.36 -7.87
C VAL A 18 5.39 -1.00 -6.42
N THR A 19 6.43 -0.76 -5.64
CA THR A 19 6.32 -0.12 -4.34
C THR A 19 6.52 1.39 -4.54
N PRO A 20 5.47 2.22 -4.40
CA PRO A 20 5.58 3.66 -4.62
C PRO A 20 6.37 4.34 -3.50
N ASP A 21 6.82 5.56 -3.76
CA ASP A 21 7.30 6.44 -2.71
C ASP A 21 6.16 6.79 -1.75
N ARG A 22 6.48 6.93 -0.48
CA ARG A 22 5.56 7.36 0.56
C ARG A 22 6.01 8.68 1.16
N TYR A 23 5.15 9.67 1.12
CA TYR A 23 5.32 10.97 1.78
C TYR A 23 4.31 11.07 2.90
N GLU A 24 4.78 11.37 4.09
CA GLU A 24 3.93 11.62 5.24
C GLU A 24 3.92 13.10 5.54
N LEU A 25 2.73 13.69 5.56
CA LEU A 25 2.52 15.07 5.96
C LEU A 25 1.67 15.10 7.23
N SER A 26 1.97 16.06 8.11
CA SER A 26 1.13 16.38 9.24
C SER A 26 -0.21 16.99 8.79
N HIS A 27 -1.14 17.13 9.71
CA HIS A 27 -2.46 17.65 9.36
C HIS A 27 -2.42 19.15 8.96
N ASP A 28 -1.47 19.91 9.47
CA ASP A 28 -1.19 21.29 9.08
C ASP A 28 -0.42 21.44 7.76
N GLY A 29 -0.01 20.32 7.15
CA GLY A 29 0.60 20.23 5.84
C GLY A 29 2.12 20.25 5.80
N ALA A 30 2.78 20.21 6.96
CA ALA A 30 4.24 20.09 6.99
C ALA A 30 4.67 18.69 6.61
N LEU A 31 5.74 18.57 5.82
CA LEU A 31 6.34 17.28 5.48
C LEU A 31 7.03 16.68 6.72
N VAL A 32 6.63 15.48 7.08
CA VAL A 32 7.17 14.73 8.24
C VAL A 32 8.24 13.75 7.81
N SER A 33 7.98 12.96 6.76
CA SER A 33 8.93 11.96 6.28
C SER A 33 8.74 11.65 4.79
N ILE A 34 9.83 11.21 4.16
CA ILE A 34 9.85 10.62 2.81
C ILE A 34 10.45 9.22 2.93
N THR A 35 9.73 8.22 2.47
CA THR A 35 10.21 6.85 2.35
C THR A 35 10.23 6.48 0.87
N PRO A 36 11.41 6.46 0.21
CA PRO A 36 11.50 6.07 -1.18
C PRO A 36 11.03 4.63 -1.39
N GLY A 37 10.22 4.42 -2.42
CA GLY A 37 9.78 3.10 -2.85
C GLY A 37 10.77 2.45 -3.82
N ARG A 38 10.40 1.27 -4.33
CA ARG A 38 11.11 0.59 -5.40
C ARG A 38 10.25 0.56 -6.65
N LYS A 39 10.65 1.35 -7.65
CA LYS A 39 9.92 1.61 -8.89
C LYS A 39 10.75 1.15 -10.08
N ASP A 40 10.90 -0.17 -10.27
CA ASP A 40 11.77 -0.78 -11.28
C ASP A 40 11.21 -0.68 -12.72
N HIS A 41 9.93 -0.36 -12.88
CA HIS A 41 9.32 -0.06 -14.16
C HIS A 41 8.28 1.07 -14.05
N GLN A 42 7.94 1.64 -15.19
CA GLN A 42 6.91 2.67 -15.34
C GLN A 42 5.96 2.30 -16.48
N VAL A 43 4.69 2.58 -16.32
CA VAL A 43 3.68 2.40 -17.35
C VAL A 43 3.54 3.71 -18.13
N GLY A 44 3.78 3.66 -19.42
CA GLY A 44 3.52 4.76 -20.35
C GLY A 44 2.18 4.58 -21.06
N CYS A 45 1.80 5.55 -21.91
CA CYS A 45 0.54 5.48 -22.68
C CYS A 45 0.49 4.33 -23.69
N ILE A 46 1.64 3.83 -24.14
CA ILE A 46 1.72 2.82 -25.21
C ILE A 46 2.29 1.49 -24.67
N HIS A 47 3.29 1.54 -23.82
CA HIS A 47 3.97 0.34 -23.29
C HIS A 47 4.62 0.60 -21.93
N THR A 48 4.89 -0.50 -21.21
CA THR A 48 5.66 -0.48 -19.98
C THR A 48 7.15 -0.41 -20.29
N GLN A 49 7.90 0.38 -19.54
CA GLN A 49 9.34 0.58 -19.69
C GLN A 49 10.06 0.37 -18.36
N ALA A 50 11.30 -0.12 -18.43
CA ALA A 50 12.17 -0.15 -17.25
C ALA A 50 12.55 1.29 -16.85
N VAL A 51 12.56 1.54 -15.55
CA VAL A 51 13.06 2.80 -14.97
C VAL A 51 14.58 2.76 -14.95
N ALA A 52 15.23 3.89 -15.26
CA ALA A 52 16.70 3.98 -15.18
C ALA A 52 17.19 3.59 -13.77
N PRO A 53 18.27 2.82 -13.63
CA PRO A 53 18.74 2.30 -12.34
C PRO A 53 18.89 3.36 -11.24
N ALA A 54 19.33 4.57 -11.61
CA ALA A 54 19.47 5.69 -10.68
C ALA A 54 18.14 6.21 -10.12
N LEU A 55 17.03 6.01 -10.83
CA LEU A 55 15.71 6.52 -10.47
C LEU A 55 14.82 5.49 -9.75
N ILE A 56 15.24 4.23 -9.67
CA ILE A 56 14.43 3.15 -9.09
C ILE A 56 14.00 3.49 -7.65
N CYS A 57 14.92 4.02 -6.86
CA CYS A 57 14.68 4.40 -5.45
C CYS A 57 14.77 5.92 -5.23
N GLU A 58 14.82 6.73 -6.30
CA GLU A 58 14.81 8.18 -6.19
C GLU A 58 13.37 8.67 -5.98
N PRO A 59 13.10 9.58 -5.02
CA PRO A 59 11.76 10.13 -4.82
C PRO A 59 11.21 10.82 -6.08
N CYS A 60 9.95 10.53 -6.43
CA CYS A 60 9.29 11.09 -7.60
C CYS A 60 8.89 12.56 -7.44
N LEU A 61 8.66 13.02 -6.22
CA LEU A 61 8.28 14.39 -5.90
C LEU A 61 9.35 15.06 -5.05
N THR A 62 9.58 16.35 -5.29
CA THR A 62 10.30 17.22 -4.38
C THR A 62 9.47 17.50 -3.12
N GLU A 63 10.10 18.01 -2.06
CA GLU A 63 9.39 18.40 -0.82
C GLU A 63 8.31 19.46 -1.10
N SER A 64 8.62 20.45 -1.94
CA SER A 64 7.64 21.51 -2.29
C SER A 64 6.43 20.96 -3.05
N GLN A 65 6.65 20.01 -3.95
CA GLN A 65 5.56 19.33 -4.67
C GLN A 65 4.71 18.47 -3.73
N ALA A 66 5.32 17.76 -2.78
CA ALA A 66 4.57 16.98 -1.80
C ALA A 66 3.69 17.88 -0.91
N ILE A 67 4.20 19.05 -0.48
CA ILE A 67 3.45 20.03 0.30
C ILE A 67 2.30 20.62 -0.51
N GLU A 68 2.53 20.98 -1.78
CA GLU A 68 1.51 21.48 -2.70
C GLU A 68 0.37 20.46 -2.87
N LEU A 69 0.71 19.20 -3.14
CA LEU A 69 -0.26 18.11 -3.27
C LEU A 69 -1.06 17.89 -1.97
N GLY A 70 -0.42 18.00 -0.81
CA GLY A 70 -1.09 17.99 0.49
C GLY A 70 -2.10 19.12 0.64
N GLY A 71 -1.82 20.30 0.07
CA GLY A 71 -2.75 21.44 0.00
C GLY A 71 -3.98 21.12 -0.85
N LEU A 72 -3.78 20.47 -2.00
CA LEU A 72 -4.88 20.03 -2.88
C LEU A 72 -5.77 18.98 -2.21
N LEU A 73 -5.18 18.03 -1.48
CA LEU A 73 -5.93 17.04 -0.72
C LEU A 73 -6.81 17.69 0.34
N ARG A 74 -6.29 18.68 1.10
CA ARG A 74 -7.10 19.43 2.08
C ARG A 74 -8.23 20.22 1.42
N GLY A 75 -7.94 20.87 0.29
CA GLY A 75 -8.98 21.56 -0.47
C GLY A 75 -10.10 20.63 -0.93
N ALA A 76 -9.77 19.40 -1.31
CA ALA A 76 -10.77 18.38 -1.65
C ALA A 76 -11.56 17.93 -0.41
N GLU A 77 -10.93 17.75 0.75
CA GLU A 77 -11.60 17.42 2.03
C GLU A 77 -12.55 18.52 2.46
N ASP A 78 -12.14 19.79 2.36
CA ASP A 78 -12.97 20.95 2.68
C ASP A 78 -14.21 21.02 1.78
N LEU A 79 -14.06 20.75 0.48
CA LEU A 79 -15.18 20.72 -0.47
C LEU A 79 -16.16 19.60 -0.23
N MET A 80 -15.66 18.40 0.13
CA MET A 80 -16.49 17.23 0.35
C MET A 80 -17.02 17.13 1.79
N GLY A 81 -16.49 17.88 2.73
CA GLY A 81 -16.88 17.91 4.13
C GLY A 81 -16.54 16.62 4.89
N MET A 82 -15.61 15.81 4.38
CA MET A 82 -15.19 14.53 4.97
C MET A 82 -13.79 14.14 4.49
N PRO A 83 -13.08 13.23 5.21
CA PRO A 83 -11.82 12.67 4.74
C PRO A 83 -11.96 12.03 3.35
N VAL A 84 -11.00 12.31 2.47
CA VAL A 84 -11.03 11.83 1.08
C VAL A 84 -9.73 11.17 0.67
N GLU A 85 -9.82 10.33 -0.34
CA GLU A 85 -8.72 9.79 -1.13
C GLU A 85 -8.78 10.44 -2.50
N ILE A 86 -7.64 10.95 -2.99
CA ILE A 86 -7.54 11.60 -4.31
C ILE A 86 -6.59 10.82 -5.23
N GLU A 87 -6.93 10.76 -6.50
CA GLU A 87 -6.02 10.36 -7.58
C GLU A 87 -5.56 11.61 -8.33
N TRP A 88 -4.29 11.64 -8.69
CA TRP A 88 -3.66 12.81 -9.26
C TRP A 88 -2.59 12.44 -10.30
N ALA A 89 -2.25 13.38 -11.15
CA ALA A 89 -1.12 13.32 -12.06
C ALA A 89 -0.33 14.63 -12.00
N LEU A 90 0.97 14.53 -12.24
CA LEU A 90 1.87 15.67 -12.44
C LEU A 90 2.44 15.57 -13.85
N ASP A 91 2.25 16.61 -14.65
CA ASP A 91 2.80 16.70 -16.02
C ASP A 91 3.89 17.78 -16.06
N ASP A 92 5.13 17.37 -16.27
CA ASP A 92 6.27 18.29 -16.41
C ASP A 92 6.44 18.83 -17.85
N ALA A 93 5.67 18.33 -18.81
CA ALA A 93 5.88 18.63 -20.24
C ALA A 93 5.42 20.03 -20.65
N ASN A 94 4.58 20.69 -19.85
CA ASN A 94 4.08 22.04 -20.15
C ASN A 94 4.46 23.03 -19.04
N ALA A 95 5.23 24.05 -19.35
CA ALA A 95 5.55 25.15 -18.44
C ALA A 95 4.24 25.83 -17.96
N GLY A 96 3.80 25.51 -16.76
CA GLY A 96 2.55 26.00 -16.14
C GLY A 96 1.55 24.90 -15.80
N SER A 97 1.80 23.64 -16.13
CA SER A 97 0.99 22.49 -15.68
C SER A 97 1.46 22.05 -14.30
N GLY A 98 0.60 22.26 -13.32
CA GLY A 98 0.76 21.73 -11.98
C GLY A 98 0.12 20.36 -11.84
N PHE A 99 -0.18 19.99 -10.60
CA PHE A 99 -0.96 18.81 -10.31
C PHE A 99 -2.36 18.86 -10.90
N GLN A 100 -2.78 17.73 -11.47
CA GLN A 100 -4.14 17.53 -11.95
C GLN A 100 -4.83 16.51 -11.06
N LEU A 101 -5.97 16.89 -10.46
CA LEU A 101 -6.82 15.96 -9.74
C LEU A 101 -7.67 15.18 -10.73
N LEU A 102 -7.53 13.86 -10.70
CA LEU A 102 -8.22 12.95 -11.61
C LEU A 102 -9.50 12.41 -11.00
N GLN A 103 -9.46 12.12 -9.69
CA GLN A 103 -10.59 11.56 -8.94
C GLN A 103 -10.49 11.95 -7.47
N ALA A 104 -11.64 12.13 -6.81
CA ALA A 104 -11.77 12.22 -5.35
C ALA A 104 -12.91 11.31 -4.89
N ARG A 105 -12.71 10.58 -3.79
CA ARG A 105 -13.71 9.71 -3.19
C ARG A 105 -13.60 9.71 -1.66
N PRO A 106 -14.69 9.43 -0.92
CA PRO A 106 -14.65 9.31 0.53
C PRO A 106 -13.62 8.28 1.00
N LEU A 107 -12.84 8.63 2.02
CA LEU A 107 -11.90 7.70 2.66
C LEU A 107 -12.64 6.91 3.75
N HIS A 108 -12.75 5.58 3.58
CA HIS A 108 -13.31 4.70 4.60
C HIS A 108 -12.24 4.33 5.61
N MET A 109 -12.43 4.71 6.87
CA MET A 109 -11.53 4.39 7.98
C MET A 109 -12.30 3.58 9.04
N LEU A 110 -11.73 2.45 9.47
CA LEU A 110 -12.21 1.68 10.62
C LEU A 110 -11.28 1.89 11.81
N PRO A 111 -11.79 1.82 13.06
CA PRO A 111 -10.97 2.02 14.25
C PRO A 111 -9.87 0.94 14.35
N ALA A 112 -8.69 1.36 14.85
CA ALA A 112 -7.59 0.47 15.11
C ALA A 112 -7.89 -0.45 16.30
N THR A 113 -7.57 -1.75 16.16
CA THR A 113 -7.58 -2.71 17.26
C THR A 113 -6.18 -2.81 17.86
N THR A 114 -6.11 -2.93 19.20
CA THR A 114 -4.83 -3.08 19.92
C THR A 114 -4.34 -4.53 19.81
N PRO A 115 -3.07 -4.76 19.46
CA PRO A 115 -2.53 -6.12 19.39
C PRO A 115 -2.41 -6.75 20.78
N ASP A 116 -2.61 -8.06 20.87
CA ASP A 116 -2.38 -8.82 22.10
C ASP A 116 -0.91 -8.77 22.53
N ALA A 117 -0.67 -8.78 23.85
CA ALA A 117 0.67 -8.69 24.44
C ALA A 117 1.63 -9.79 23.94
N VAL A 118 1.11 -10.96 23.55
CA VAL A 118 1.89 -12.10 23.03
C VAL A 118 2.67 -11.73 21.75
N TRP A 119 2.20 -10.74 20.99
CA TRP A 119 2.81 -10.32 19.73
C TRP A 119 3.92 -9.28 19.89
N LEU A 120 4.02 -8.59 21.03
CA LEU A 120 4.94 -7.46 21.22
C LEU A 120 6.42 -7.83 21.07
N HIS A 121 6.80 -9.05 21.46
CA HIS A 121 8.19 -9.53 21.46
C HIS A 121 8.50 -10.49 20.29
N ARG A 122 7.60 -10.64 19.32
CA ARG A 122 7.79 -11.54 18.17
C ARG A 122 8.57 -10.86 17.04
N PRO A 123 9.27 -11.64 16.18
CA PRO A 123 9.88 -11.11 14.97
C PRO A 123 8.88 -10.27 14.19
N ARG A 124 9.34 -9.16 13.61
CA ARG A 124 8.47 -8.26 12.86
C ARG A 124 9.06 -7.82 11.54
N LEU A 125 8.19 -7.53 10.59
CA LEU A 125 8.45 -6.80 9.36
C LEU A 125 7.57 -5.57 9.34
N ASN A 126 8.06 -4.51 8.69
CA ASN A 126 7.31 -3.30 8.46
C ASN A 126 7.01 -3.16 6.98
N GLY A 127 5.87 -2.55 6.68
CA GLY A 127 5.45 -2.21 5.33
C GLY A 127 4.51 -1.01 5.36
N HIS A 128 3.79 -0.80 4.28
CA HIS A 128 2.78 0.25 4.18
C HIS A 128 1.45 -0.26 4.74
N ALA A 129 0.88 0.47 5.69
CA ALA A 129 -0.49 0.27 6.13
C ALA A 129 -1.44 0.43 4.94
N ALA A 130 -2.10 -0.63 4.54
CA ALA A 130 -2.90 -0.68 3.31
C ALA A 130 -4.34 -1.17 3.54
N GLY A 131 -4.57 -1.84 4.66
CA GLY A 131 -5.89 -2.26 5.11
C GLY A 131 -6.30 -1.53 6.39
N VAL A 132 -7.15 -2.18 7.19
CA VAL A 132 -7.66 -1.71 8.47
C VAL A 132 -7.67 -2.84 9.49
N GLY A 133 -7.61 -2.48 10.78
CA GLY A 133 -7.75 -3.43 11.87
C GLY A 133 -6.57 -4.38 12.03
N TRP A 134 -6.84 -5.46 12.76
CA TRP A 134 -5.91 -6.51 13.15
C TRP A 134 -6.47 -7.86 12.71
N GLY A 135 -5.63 -8.73 12.20
CA GLY A 135 -6.00 -10.10 11.87
C GLY A 135 -4.86 -11.07 12.14
N GLU A 136 -5.19 -12.26 12.54
CA GLU A 136 -4.22 -13.34 12.74
C GLU A 136 -4.71 -14.65 12.13
N GLY A 137 -3.77 -15.49 11.73
CA GLY A 137 -4.06 -16.78 11.14
C GLY A 137 -2.80 -17.51 10.73
N ARG A 138 -2.99 -18.68 10.12
CA ARG A 138 -1.90 -19.46 9.56
C ARG A 138 -1.36 -18.79 8.29
N ALA A 139 -0.06 -18.62 8.18
CA ALA A 139 0.57 -18.13 6.97
C ALA A 139 0.36 -19.12 5.81
N CYS A 140 -0.22 -18.67 4.73
CA CYS A 140 -0.19 -19.34 3.44
C CYS A 140 0.69 -18.54 2.48
N VAL A 141 1.93 -18.99 2.30
CA VAL A 141 2.89 -18.32 1.42
C VAL A 141 2.65 -18.80 -0.02
N VAL A 142 2.36 -17.83 -0.90
CA VAL A 142 1.98 -18.06 -2.30
C VAL A 142 2.96 -17.31 -3.21
N GLN A 143 3.63 -18.05 -4.10
CA GLN A 143 4.62 -17.49 -5.03
C GLN A 143 4.00 -17.02 -6.35
N CYS A 144 2.86 -17.60 -6.75
CA CYS A 144 2.11 -17.22 -7.95
C CYS A 144 0.61 -17.34 -7.71
N GLU A 145 -0.19 -16.68 -8.54
CA GLU A 145 -1.66 -16.72 -8.47
C GLU A 145 -2.22 -18.15 -8.67
N CYS A 146 -1.47 -19.04 -9.33
CA CYS A 146 -1.84 -20.44 -9.51
C CYS A 146 -1.94 -21.23 -8.20
N GLU A 147 -1.30 -20.75 -7.12
CA GLU A 147 -1.33 -21.38 -5.80
C GLU A 147 -2.42 -20.84 -4.87
N LEU A 148 -3.24 -19.89 -5.32
CA LEU A 148 -4.31 -19.29 -4.50
C LEU A 148 -5.34 -20.31 -4.00
N SER A 149 -5.47 -21.47 -4.67
CA SER A 149 -6.32 -22.57 -4.22
C SER A 149 -5.88 -23.21 -2.88
N ARG A 150 -4.60 -23.01 -2.47
CA ARG A 150 -4.07 -23.48 -1.18
C ARG A 150 -4.58 -22.65 0.00
N VAL A 151 -5.06 -21.42 -0.25
CA VAL A 151 -5.47 -20.50 0.78
C VAL A 151 -6.80 -20.95 1.38
N ALA A 152 -6.76 -21.33 2.65
CA ALA A 152 -7.94 -21.71 3.41
C ALA A 152 -8.63 -20.48 4.05
N PRO A 153 -9.93 -20.58 4.40
CA PRO A 153 -10.59 -19.55 5.18
C PRO A 153 -9.88 -19.33 6.53
N GLY A 154 -9.64 -18.07 6.88
CA GLY A 154 -8.94 -17.69 8.10
C GLY A 154 -7.40 -17.67 7.99
N ASP A 155 -6.82 -18.05 6.86
CA ASP A 155 -5.38 -17.91 6.64
C ASP A 155 -4.97 -16.42 6.51
N VAL A 156 -3.72 -16.14 6.79
CA VAL A 156 -3.04 -14.92 6.37
C VAL A 156 -2.31 -15.22 5.06
N LEU A 157 -2.71 -14.54 3.99
CA LEU A 157 -2.05 -14.66 2.70
C LEU A 157 -0.73 -13.89 2.70
N VAL A 158 0.37 -14.55 2.36
CA VAL A 158 1.69 -13.92 2.15
C VAL A 158 2.10 -14.12 0.69
N THR A 159 2.28 -13.03 -0.05
CA THR A 159 2.52 -13.10 -1.50
C THR A 159 3.51 -12.02 -1.97
N LYS A 160 4.00 -12.15 -3.20
CA LYS A 160 4.86 -11.13 -3.82
C LYS A 160 4.09 -9.89 -4.25
N VAL A 161 2.90 -10.08 -4.82
CA VAL A 161 2.10 -8.98 -5.39
C VAL A 161 0.64 -9.15 -4.98
N ALA A 162 0.03 -8.09 -4.51
CA ALA A 162 -1.40 -8.04 -4.24
C ALA A 162 -2.16 -7.63 -5.52
N GLY A 163 -2.19 -8.51 -6.50
CA GLY A 163 -2.86 -8.31 -7.79
C GLY A 163 -4.38 -8.46 -7.74
N PRO A 164 -5.09 -8.10 -8.84
CA PRO A 164 -6.55 -8.14 -8.91
C PRO A 164 -7.17 -9.51 -8.67
N ALA A 165 -6.44 -10.61 -8.95
CA ALA A 165 -6.89 -11.98 -8.70
C ALA A 165 -7.19 -12.26 -7.22
N LEU A 166 -6.57 -11.50 -6.29
CA LEU A 166 -6.84 -11.64 -4.85
C LEU A 166 -8.25 -11.19 -4.44
N SER A 167 -8.93 -10.42 -5.25
CA SER A 167 -10.29 -9.91 -4.95
C SER A 167 -11.29 -11.01 -4.58
N HIS A 168 -11.13 -12.19 -5.18
CA HIS A 168 -12.02 -13.35 -4.95
C HIS A 168 -11.80 -14.04 -3.61
N ILE A 169 -10.58 -13.97 -3.05
CA ILE A 169 -10.24 -14.63 -1.78
C ILE A 169 -10.17 -13.65 -0.60
N LEU A 170 -10.20 -12.35 -0.86
CA LEU A 170 -9.98 -11.32 0.13
C LEU A 170 -10.92 -11.43 1.33
N THR A 171 -12.18 -11.82 1.11
CA THR A 171 -13.19 -11.99 2.17
C THR A 171 -13.03 -13.29 2.97
N ARG A 172 -12.12 -14.18 2.55
CA ARG A 172 -11.89 -15.47 3.21
C ARG A 172 -10.67 -15.46 4.10
N VAL A 173 -9.74 -14.53 3.89
CA VAL A 173 -8.48 -14.45 4.63
C VAL A 173 -8.62 -13.55 5.86
N SER A 174 -7.83 -13.82 6.91
CA SER A 174 -7.73 -12.99 8.10
C SER A 174 -6.82 -11.78 7.89
N GLY A 175 -6.00 -11.79 6.86
CA GLY A 175 -5.12 -10.68 6.51
C GLY A 175 -4.30 -10.95 5.26
N VAL A 176 -3.69 -9.91 4.72
CA VAL A 176 -2.83 -9.98 3.52
C VAL A 176 -1.52 -9.26 3.76
N VAL A 177 -0.43 -9.91 3.36
CA VAL A 177 0.93 -9.37 3.34
C VAL A 177 1.48 -9.50 1.93
N ALA A 178 1.97 -8.41 1.33
CA ALA A 178 2.61 -8.48 0.02
C ALA A 178 3.92 -7.70 -0.03
N GLU A 179 4.88 -8.23 -0.79
CA GLU A 179 6.20 -7.61 -0.95
C GLU A 179 6.14 -6.32 -1.77
N ARG A 180 5.19 -6.22 -2.70
CA ARG A 180 5.00 -5.06 -3.58
C ARG A 180 3.63 -4.44 -3.38
N GLY A 181 3.52 -3.18 -3.75
CA GLY A 181 2.30 -2.38 -3.66
C GLY A 181 2.37 -1.31 -2.59
N GLY A 182 1.41 -0.40 -2.64
CA GLY A 182 1.29 0.71 -1.70
C GLY A 182 -0.14 0.89 -1.20
N SER A 183 -0.30 1.76 -0.22
CA SER A 183 -1.58 2.02 0.46
C SER A 183 -2.68 2.59 -0.45
N THR A 184 -2.33 3.08 -1.63
CA THR A 184 -3.24 3.63 -2.64
C THR A 184 -3.57 2.66 -3.78
N SER A 185 -3.09 1.40 -3.72
CA SER A 185 -3.44 0.39 -4.72
C SER A 185 -4.92 0.04 -4.68
N HIS A 186 -5.46 -0.46 -5.79
CA HIS A 186 -6.84 -0.92 -5.87
C HIS A 186 -7.16 -1.99 -4.80
N MET A 187 -6.22 -2.92 -4.56
CA MET A 187 -6.39 -3.96 -3.54
C MET A 187 -6.40 -3.38 -2.12
N ALA A 188 -5.59 -2.33 -1.85
CA ALA A 188 -5.62 -1.62 -0.58
C ALA A 188 -6.97 -0.96 -0.33
N SER A 189 -7.53 -0.32 -1.36
CA SER A 189 -8.87 0.27 -1.27
C SER A 189 -9.93 -0.77 -0.97
N LEU A 190 -9.92 -1.88 -1.71
CA LEU A 190 -10.86 -2.99 -1.53
C LEU A 190 -10.72 -3.65 -0.15
N ALA A 191 -9.49 -3.76 0.38
CA ALA A 191 -9.24 -4.28 1.73
C ALA A 191 -9.84 -3.36 2.80
N ARG A 192 -9.68 -2.03 2.67
CA ARG A 192 -10.30 -1.06 3.59
C ARG A 192 -11.82 -1.13 3.57
N GLU A 193 -12.42 -1.18 2.38
CA GLU A 193 -13.88 -1.30 2.21
C GLU A 193 -14.44 -2.58 2.85
N ARG A 194 -13.67 -3.67 2.83
CA ARG A 194 -14.09 -4.97 3.37
C ARG A 194 -13.62 -5.25 4.80
N GLY A 195 -12.89 -4.31 5.40
CA GLY A 195 -12.39 -4.47 6.77
C GLY A 195 -11.27 -5.49 6.91
N ILE A 196 -10.48 -5.74 5.85
CA ILE A 196 -9.42 -6.75 5.85
C ILE A 196 -8.08 -6.10 6.20
N PRO A 197 -7.35 -6.60 7.22
CA PRO A 197 -6.00 -6.16 7.52
C PRO A 197 -5.06 -6.45 6.34
N MET A 198 -4.32 -5.42 5.89
CA MET A 198 -3.41 -5.55 4.76
C MET A 198 -2.17 -4.69 4.97
N VAL A 199 -1.00 -5.29 4.74
CA VAL A 199 0.30 -4.61 4.77
C VAL A 199 1.02 -4.90 3.46
N LEU A 200 1.40 -3.87 2.73
CA LEU A 200 2.05 -3.94 1.44
C LEU A 200 3.48 -3.36 1.50
N GLY A 201 4.31 -3.66 0.51
CA GLY A 201 5.70 -3.21 0.49
C GLY A 201 6.57 -3.87 1.58
N VAL A 202 6.22 -5.08 2.02
CA VAL A 202 6.96 -5.83 3.04
C VAL A 202 8.09 -6.61 2.37
N LEU A 203 9.29 -6.05 2.40
CA LEU A 203 10.45 -6.63 1.72
C LEU A 203 10.73 -8.07 2.17
N ASP A 204 10.92 -8.98 1.19
CA ASP A 204 11.23 -10.39 1.40
C ASP A 204 10.24 -11.17 2.29
N ALA A 205 8.98 -10.73 2.37
CA ALA A 205 7.98 -11.37 3.21
C ALA A 205 7.81 -12.86 2.91
N THR A 206 7.80 -13.23 1.62
CA THR A 206 7.64 -14.65 1.19
C THR A 206 8.84 -15.54 1.53
N LEU A 207 10.00 -14.94 1.84
CA LEU A 207 11.20 -15.65 2.25
C LEU A 207 11.36 -15.68 3.77
N ARG A 208 10.90 -14.63 4.46
CA ARG A 208 11.12 -14.42 5.90
C ARG A 208 10.02 -14.98 6.78
N ILE A 209 8.79 -15.01 6.28
CA ILE A 209 7.64 -15.57 7.00
C ILE A 209 7.51 -17.04 6.59
N PRO A 210 7.70 -17.99 7.52
CA PRO A 210 7.59 -19.41 7.18
C PRO A 210 6.16 -19.80 6.82
N ASP A 211 6.00 -20.58 5.76
CA ASP A 211 4.70 -21.16 5.40
C ASP A 211 4.17 -22.03 6.53
N GLY A 212 2.90 -21.86 6.89
CA GLY A 212 2.26 -22.57 8.01
C GLY A 212 2.49 -21.97 9.40
N SER A 213 3.36 -20.95 9.56
CA SER A 213 3.54 -20.26 10.84
C SER A 213 2.28 -19.47 11.24
N THR A 214 2.14 -19.10 12.50
CA THR A 214 1.09 -18.19 12.93
C THR A 214 1.54 -16.75 12.70
N VAL A 215 0.74 -15.98 11.96
CA VAL A 215 1.04 -14.59 11.57
C VAL A 215 -0.05 -13.64 12.06
N ALA A 216 0.36 -12.49 12.53
CA ALA A 216 -0.51 -11.36 12.85
C ALA A 216 -0.20 -10.18 11.92
N VAL A 217 -1.24 -9.54 11.42
CA VAL A 217 -1.19 -8.42 10.49
C VAL A 217 -1.88 -7.22 11.12
N ASP A 218 -1.14 -6.14 11.33
CA ASP A 218 -1.66 -4.84 11.74
C ASP A 218 -1.79 -3.94 10.49
N GLY A 219 -2.99 -3.89 9.95
CA GLY A 219 -3.30 -3.11 8.76
C GLY A 219 -3.28 -1.59 8.98
N VAL A 220 -3.25 -1.14 10.23
CA VAL A 220 -3.21 0.27 10.62
C VAL A 220 -1.78 0.74 10.86
N ALA A 221 -0.99 -0.05 11.63
CA ALA A 221 0.40 0.28 11.91
C ALA A 221 1.37 -0.12 10.78
N GLY A 222 0.93 -0.92 9.81
CA GLY A 222 1.80 -1.44 8.75
C GLY A 222 2.82 -2.46 9.28
N VAL A 223 2.44 -3.27 10.27
CA VAL A 223 3.33 -4.21 10.94
C VAL A 223 2.84 -5.64 10.76
N VAL A 224 3.76 -6.53 10.47
CA VAL A 224 3.51 -7.98 10.40
C VAL A 224 4.40 -8.67 11.43
N ARG A 225 3.85 -9.59 12.19
CA ARG A 225 4.57 -10.39 13.18
C ARG A 225 4.27 -11.86 12.98
N TRP A 226 5.19 -12.74 13.35
CA TRP A 226 4.97 -14.19 13.27
C TRP A 226 5.63 -14.93 14.40
N MET A 227 5.14 -16.14 14.67
CA MET A 227 5.76 -17.13 15.55
C MET A 227 5.79 -18.48 14.83
N HIS A 228 6.89 -19.18 15.03
CA HIS A 228 7.00 -20.56 14.56
C HIS A 228 5.97 -21.43 15.29
N SER A 229 5.36 -22.32 14.57
CA SER A 229 4.47 -23.37 15.12
C SER A 229 5.26 -24.32 15.95
#